data_c109c1c2d58c2468e3d96deb06d5bce6
#
_entry.id   c109c1c2d58c2468e3d96deb06d5bce6
#
_cell.length_a   1.000
_cell.length_b   1.000
_cell.length_c   1.000
_cell.angle_alpha   90.00
_cell.angle_beta   90.00
_cell.angle_gamma   90.00
#
_symmetry.space_group_name_H-M   'P 1'
#
loop_
_entity.id
_entity.type
_entity.pdbx_description
1 polymer ?
#
loop_
_entity_poly.entity_id
_entity_poly.type
_entity_poly.pdbx_seq_one_letter_code
_entity_poly.pdbx_strand_id
1 'polypeptide(L)'
;MNLPSATRSAASPARIARLALLALAIALLTACASAPRRNITQSALANEPARGPDGEIAAANDVLFRAMALVGTPYHWGGNTPAGGFDCSGLVDYIYRNATGLQLPRTSGEMADMDARKVKRMTGLVSGDLVFCDIGGRISHVGVYVGKGRFVHAPNIGGTVRLDDIDGPYWREHFAYGRRVLD
;
A
#
# COMPACT_ATOMS: atom_id res chain seq x y z
N MET A 1 -43.21 -71.25 44.63
CA MET A 1 -42.71 -70.39 43.54
C MET A 1 -42.83 -68.98 43.97
N ASN A 2 -41.73 -68.35 44.47
CA ASN A 2 -41.73 -66.97 44.97
C ASN A 2 -41.04 -66.11 43.94
N LEU A 3 -41.76 -65.09 43.44
CA LEU A 3 -41.23 -64.05 42.54
C LEU A 3 -40.59 -62.93 43.39
N PRO A 4 -39.41 -62.42 43.08
CA PRO A 4 -38.83 -61.29 43.80
C PRO A 4 -39.44 -59.96 43.36
N SER A 5 -39.84 -59.16 44.35
CA SER A 5 -40.32 -57.76 44.17
C SER A 5 -39.14 -56.85 43.74
N ALA A 6 -39.30 -56.21 42.62
CA ALA A 6 -38.35 -55.18 42.15
C ALA A 6 -38.61 -53.86 42.92
N THR A 7 -37.68 -53.48 43.78
CA THR A 7 -37.67 -52.15 44.43
C THR A 7 -37.20 -51.08 43.43
N ARG A 8 -38.12 -50.19 43.03
CA ARG A 8 -37.78 -48.95 42.30
C ARG A 8 -37.10 -47.97 43.24
N SER A 9 -35.82 -47.80 43.09
CA SER A 9 -35.08 -46.72 43.76
C SER A 9 -35.43 -45.38 43.13
N ALA A 10 -36.20 -44.57 43.87
CA ALA A 10 -36.51 -43.22 43.45
C ALA A 10 -35.27 -42.31 43.63
N ALA A 11 -34.84 -41.66 42.57
CA ALA A 11 -33.73 -40.76 42.62
C ALA A 11 -34.06 -39.55 43.53
N SER A 12 -33.16 -39.21 44.44
CA SER A 12 -33.30 -38.10 45.38
C SER A 12 -33.46 -36.77 44.64
N PRO A 13 -34.40 -35.88 45.04
CA PRO A 13 -34.62 -34.59 44.37
C PRO A 13 -33.35 -33.73 44.30
N ALA A 14 -32.41 -33.87 45.22
CA ALA A 14 -31.13 -33.20 45.20
C ALA A 14 -30.20 -33.65 44.03
N ARG A 15 -30.34 -34.90 43.58
CA ARG A 15 -29.56 -35.42 42.42
C ARG A 15 -30.15 -34.91 41.12
N ILE A 16 -31.47 -34.76 41.01
CA ILE A 16 -32.15 -34.21 39.83
C ILE A 16 -31.83 -32.73 39.68
N ALA A 17 -31.83 -31.95 40.77
CA ALA A 17 -31.46 -30.56 40.75
C ALA A 17 -29.98 -30.30 40.32
N ARG A 18 -29.06 -31.14 40.78
CA ARG A 18 -27.62 -31.03 40.35
C ARG A 18 -27.40 -31.38 38.89
N LEU A 19 -28.10 -32.37 38.36
CA LEU A 19 -28.03 -32.74 36.95
C LEU A 19 -28.63 -31.67 36.06
N ALA A 20 -29.71 -31.02 36.47
CA ALA A 20 -30.33 -29.90 35.74
C ALA A 20 -29.42 -28.66 35.70
N LEU A 21 -28.72 -28.34 36.81
CA LEU A 21 -27.74 -27.24 36.84
C LEU A 21 -26.53 -27.52 35.99
N LEU A 22 -26.05 -28.76 35.94
CA LEU A 22 -24.92 -29.14 35.07
C LEU A 22 -25.31 -29.05 33.59
N ALA A 23 -26.51 -29.51 33.23
CA ALA A 23 -27.01 -29.42 31.85
C ALA A 23 -27.19 -27.96 31.38
N LEU A 24 -27.64 -27.07 32.26
CA LEU A 24 -27.80 -25.65 31.99
C LEU A 24 -26.41 -24.96 31.79
N ALA A 25 -25.42 -25.33 32.58
CA ALA A 25 -24.04 -24.81 32.45
C ALA A 25 -23.37 -25.25 31.13
N ILE A 26 -23.62 -26.48 30.70
CA ILE A 26 -23.08 -26.99 29.40
C ILE A 26 -23.80 -26.30 28.24
N ALA A 27 -25.09 -26.03 28.30
CA ALA A 27 -25.84 -25.33 27.26
C ALA A 27 -25.38 -23.87 27.08
N LEU A 28 -24.97 -23.20 28.16
CA LEU A 28 -24.42 -21.82 28.09
C LEU A 28 -23.01 -21.75 27.49
N LEU A 29 -22.22 -22.81 27.60
CA LEU A 29 -20.87 -22.88 27.00
C LEU A 29 -20.89 -23.12 25.49
N THR A 30 -21.94 -23.68 24.92
CA THR A 30 -22.06 -23.94 23.48
C THR A 30 -22.64 -22.75 22.71
N ALA A 31 -23.25 -21.76 23.37
CA ALA A 31 -23.82 -20.58 22.71
C ALA A 31 -22.79 -19.57 22.21
N CYS A 32 -21.50 -19.63 22.63
CA CYS A 32 -20.46 -18.71 22.19
C CYS A 32 -19.68 -19.18 20.94
N ALA A 33 -20.01 -20.33 20.35
CA ALA A 33 -19.24 -20.89 19.23
C ALA A 33 -19.87 -20.68 17.83
N SER A 34 -20.98 -19.93 17.73
CA SER A 34 -21.68 -19.71 16.45
C SER A 34 -21.67 -18.23 16.02
N ALA A 35 -20.51 -17.59 16.06
CA ALA A 35 -20.31 -16.40 15.22
C ALA A 35 -20.26 -16.88 13.75
N PRO A 36 -21.06 -16.34 12.82
CA PRO A 36 -20.94 -16.67 11.42
C PRO A 36 -19.53 -16.25 10.97
N ARG A 37 -18.65 -17.23 10.75
CA ARG A 37 -17.41 -17.01 9.99
C ARG A 37 -17.87 -16.48 8.63
N ARG A 38 -17.74 -15.17 8.41
CA ARG A 38 -17.71 -14.65 7.05
C ARG A 38 -16.57 -15.40 6.36
N ASN A 39 -16.92 -16.33 5.52
CA ASN A 39 -16.01 -16.87 4.54
C ASN A 39 -15.60 -15.68 3.67
N ILE A 40 -14.49 -15.04 4.02
CA ILE A 40 -13.75 -14.22 3.09
C ILE A 40 -13.21 -15.25 2.10
N THR A 41 -13.95 -15.42 1.03
CA THR A 41 -13.53 -16.21 -0.12
C THR A 41 -12.26 -15.54 -0.62
N GLN A 42 -11.10 -16.14 -0.36
CA GLN A 42 -9.78 -15.69 -0.84
C GLN A 42 -9.68 -15.66 -2.38
N SER A 43 -10.77 -15.89 -3.09
CA SER A 43 -10.86 -15.83 -4.55
C SER A 43 -11.02 -14.42 -5.12
N ALA A 44 -11.10 -13.37 -4.31
CA ALA A 44 -11.25 -11.99 -4.79
C ALA A 44 -9.96 -11.15 -4.62
N LEU A 45 -8.82 -11.76 -4.35
CA LEU A 45 -7.51 -11.13 -4.53
C LEU A 45 -6.95 -11.38 -5.95
N ALA A 46 -7.81 -11.50 -6.93
CA ALA A 46 -7.43 -11.20 -8.30
C ALA A 46 -7.25 -9.68 -8.36
N ASN A 47 -6.01 -9.24 -8.51
CA ASN A 47 -5.54 -7.88 -8.71
C ASN A 47 -6.26 -7.19 -9.88
N GLU A 48 -7.50 -6.79 -9.70
CA GLU A 48 -8.07 -5.70 -10.47
C GLU A 48 -7.68 -4.43 -9.69
N PRO A 49 -6.88 -3.53 -10.26
CA PRO A 49 -6.66 -2.23 -9.64
C PRO A 49 -8.04 -1.59 -9.47
N ALA A 50 -8.41 -1.28 -8.23
CA ALA A 50 -9.66 -0.63 -7.93
C ALA A 50 -9.71 0.69 -8.71
N ARG A 51 -10.45 0.71 -9.84
CA ARG A 51 -10.70 1.92 -10.61
C ARG A 51 -11.75 2.72 -9.86
N GLY A 52 -11.33 3.87 -9.31
CA GLY A 52 -12.18 4.80 -8.59
C GLY A 52 -11.38 5.61 -7.58
N PRO A 53 -11.95 6.67 -7.00
CA PRO A 53 -11.24 7.59 -6.09
C PRO A 53 -10.53 6.88 -4.94
N ASP A 54 -11.15 5.86 -4.34
CA ASP A 54 -10.55 5.08 -3.25
C ASP A 54 -9.35 4.24 -3.71
N GLY A 55 -9.41 3.70 -4.92
CA GLY A 55 -8.32 2.95 -5.52
C GLY A 55 -7.14 3.83 -5.92
N GLU A 56 -7.39 5.02 -6.44
CA GLU A 56 -6.36 6.02 -6.74
C GLU A 56 -5.63 6.48 -5.47
N ILE A 57 -6.38 6.74 -4.39
CA ILE A 57 -5.81 7.10 -3.09
C ILE A 57 -4.96 5.96 -2.54
N ALA A 58 -5.41 4.71 -2.64
CA ALA A 58 -4.65 3.55 -2.18
C ALA A 58 -3.36 3.39 -2.99
N ALA A 59 -3.42 3.48 -4.31
CA ALA A 59 -2.25 3.42 -5.19
C ALA A 59 -1.25 4.55 -4.92
N ALA A 60 -1.73 5.78 -4.72
CA ALA A 60 -0.89 6.92 -4.38
C ALA A 60 -0.18 6.73 -3.02
N ASN A 61 -0.87 6.15 -2.03
CA ASN A 61 -0.28 5.81 -0.74
C ASN A 61 0.81 4.74 -0.86
N ASP A 62 0.57 3.69 -1.65
CA ASP A 62 1.57 2.64 -1.89
C ASP A 62 2.81 3.19 -2.58
N VAL A 63 2.64 4.06 -3.59
CA VAL A 63 3.74 4.78 -4.25
C VAL A 63 4.52 5.61 -3.23
N LEU A 64 3.84 6.39 -2.38
CA LEU A 64 4.44 7.21 -1.34
C LEU A 64 5.26 6.39 -0.35
N PHE A 65 4.68 5.31 0.21
CA PHE A 65 5.38 4.46 1.17
C PHE A 65 6.62 3.80 0.57
N ARG A 66 6.54 3.32 -0.68
CA ARG A 66 7.70 2.74 -1.36
C ARG A 66 8.77 3.79 -1.65
N ALA A 67 8.39 4.98 -2.10
CA ALA A 67 9.32 6.07 -2.32
C ALA A 67 10.10 6.42 -1.05
N MET A 68 9.38 6.57 0.07
CA MET A 68 9.99 6.89 1.36
C MET A 68 10.90 5.77 1.89
N ALA A 69 10.55 4.50 1.67
CA ALA A 69 11.35 3.34 2.09
C ALA A 69 12.70 3.23 1.34
N LEU A 70 12.84 3.88 0.19
CA LEU A 70 14.06 3.84 -0.61
C LEU A 70 15.03 5.01 -0.32
N VAL A 71 14.63 5.96 0.52
CA VAL A 71 15.49 7.08 0.93
C VAL A 71 16.78 6.53 1.57
N GLY A 72 17.92 7.05 1.14
CA GLY A 72 19.24 6.59 1.56
C GLY A 72 19.89 5.58 0.61
N THR A 73 19.15 4.99 -0.35
CA THR A 73 19.73 4.10 -1.37
C THR A 73 20.73 4.87 -2.24
N PRO A 74 21.93 4.33 -2.51
CA PRO A 74 22.94 5.01 -3.32
C PRO A 74 22.46 5.34 -4.74
N TYR A 75 22.90 6.48 -5.26
CA TYR A 75 22.76 6.78 -6.67
C TYR A 75 23.71 5.91 -7.50
N HIS A 76 23.20 5.36 -8.59
CA HIS A 76 23.99 4.67 -9.61
C HIS A 76 23.43 5.00 -11.00
N TRP A 77 24.29 5.46 -11.90
CA TRP A 77 23.88 5.75 -13.29
C TRP A 77 23.38 4.47 -13.98
N GLY A 78 22.17 4.50 -14.52
CA GLY A 78 21.53 3.32 -15.11
C GLY A 78 20.97 2.35 -14.07
N GLY A 79 21.10 2.63 -12.77
CA GLY A 79 20.59 1.80 -11.68
C GLY A 79 19.06 1.81 -11.59
N ASN A 80 18.47 0.65 -11.23
CA ASN A 80 17.03 0.45 -11.17
C ASN A 80 16.60 -0.56 -10.09
N THR A 81 17.49 -0.86 -9.14
CA THR A 81 17.21 -1.79 -8.04
C THR A 81 17.77 -1.27 -6.71
N PRO A 82 17.18 -1.66 -5.55
CA PRO A 82 17.72 -1.28 -4.25
C PRO A 82 19.17 -1.73 -4.02
N ALA A 83 19.53 -2.92 -4.48
CA ALA A 83 20.87 -3.47 -4.30
C ALA A 83 21.91 -2.83 -5.23
N GLY A 84 21.52 -2.47 -6.45
CA GLY A 84 22.41 -1.87 -7.45
C GLY A 84 22.43 -0.35 -7.44
N GLY A 85 21.60 0.29 -6.61
CA GLY A 85 21.39 1.73 -6.63
C GLY A 85 20.40 2.17 -7.70
N PHE A 86 20.10 3.47 -7.72
CA PHE A 86 19.13 4.06 -8.63
C PHE A 86 19.68 5.30 -9.33
N ASP A 87 19.34 5.46 -10.61
CA ASP A 87 19.23 6.79 -11.21
C ASP A 87 17.80 7.34 -11.01
N CYS A 88 17.56 8.59 -11.44
CA CYS A 88 16.27 9.26 -11.19
C CYS A 88 15.07 8.51 -11.80
N SER A 89 15.16 8.10 -13.06
CA SER A 89 14.06 7.41 -13.76
C SER A 89 13.96 5.93 -13.37
N GLY A 90 15.09 5.26 -13.08
CA GLY A 90 15.08 3.89 -12.55
C GLY A 90 14.42 3.78 -11.17
N LEU A 91 14.63 4.78 -10.32
CA LEU A 91 13.92 4.90 -9.03
C LEU A 91 12.41 5.00 -9.25
N VAL A 92 11.98 5.90 -10.11
CA VAL A 92 10.56 6.16 -10.38
C VAL A 92 9.89 4.93 -10.97
N ASP A 93 10.46 4.28 -12.01
CA ASP A 93 9.92 3.04 -12.58
C ASP A 93 9.84 1.93 -11.52
N TYR A 94 10.89 1.75 -10.72
CA TYR A 94 10.89 0.75 -9.66
C TYR A 94 9.75 0.95 -8.65
N ILE A 95 9.52 2.19 -8.20
CA ILE A 95 8.44 2.53 -7.27
C ILE A 95 7.08 2.17 -7.87
N TYR A 96 6.79 2.66 -9.09
CA TYR A 96 5.49 2.45 -9.72
C TYR A 96 5.24 0.99 -10.06
N ARG A 97 6.20 0.30 -10.65
CA ARG A 97 6.07 -1.12 -10.98
C ARG A 97 5.77 -1.98 -9.75
N ASN A 98 6.40 -1.70 -8.62
CA ASN A 98 6.19 -2.46 -7.39
C ASN A 98 4.98 -2.01 -6.56
N ALA A 99 4.51 -0.77 -6.72
CA ALA A 99 3.32 -0.27 -6.03
C ALA A 99 2.03 -0.61 -6.78
N THR A 100 2.04 -0.45 -8.09
CA THR A 100 0.81 -0.46 -8.91
C THR A 100 0.85 -1.43 -10.10
N GLY A 101 2.01 -2.05 -10.37
CA GLY A 101 2.24 -2.86 -11.59
C GLY A 101 2.47 -2.02 -12.85
N LEU A 102 2.39 -0.69 -12.78
CA LEU A 102 2.60 0.19 -13.94
C LEU A 102 4.08 0.26 -14.27
N GLN A 103 4.44 -0.10 -15.50
CA GLN A 103 5.79 0.06 -16.04
C GLN A 103 5.92 1.42 -16.73
N LEU A 104 6.91 2.20 -16.33
CA LEU A 104 7.18 3.51 -16.91
C LEU A 104 8.36 3.42 -17.90
N PRO A 105 8.46 4.36 -18.85
CA PRO A 105 9.61 4.45 -19.75
C PRO A 105 10.93 4.57 -18.99
N ARG A 106 12.03 4.16 -19.65
CA ARG A 106 13.33 4.08 -18.95
C ARG A 106 13.97 5.43 -18.66
N THR A 107 13.69 6.45 -19.44
CA THR A 107 14.32 7.76 -19.29
C THR A 107 13.36 8.84 -18.82
N SER A 108 13.88 9.86 -18.12
CA SER A 108 13.06 11.00 -17.67
C SER A 108 12.42 11.76 -18.83
N GLY A 109 13.09 11.84 -19.98
CA GLY A 109 12.52 12.46 -21.19
C GLY A 109 11.33 11.68 -21.73
N GLU A 110 11.47 10.36 -21.92
CA GLU A 110 10.36 9.51 -22.36
C GLU A 110 9.19 9.51 -21.37
N MET A 111 9.47 9.50 -20.06
CA MET A 111 8.41 9.64 -19.03
C MET A 111 7.70 11.00 -19.15
N ALA A 112 8.43 12.06 -19.49
CA ALA A 112 7.87 13.40 -19.68
C ALA A 112 6.94 13.48 -20.90
N ASP A 113 7.15 12.64 -21.91
CA ASP A 113 6.37 12.59 -23.15
C ASP A 113 5.16 11.64 -23.08
N MET A 114 4.98 10.90 -21.98
CA MET A 114 3.81 10.01 -21.81
C MET A 114 2.49 10.76 -21.96
N ASP A 115 1.47 10.05 -22.50
CA ASP A 115 0.11 10.53 -22.52
C ASP A 115 -0.55 10.38 -21.13
N ALA A 116 -0.29 11.37 -20.26
CA ALA A 116 -0.81 11.45 -18.90
C ALA A 116 -1.12 12.91 -18.56
N ARG A 117 -2.01 13.14 -17.61
CA ARG A 117 -2.46 14.49 -17.26
C ARG A 117 -1.30 15.37 -16.82
N LYS A 118 -1.08 16.49 -17.53
CA LYS A 118 -0.03 17.45 -17.21
C LYS A 118 -0.44 18.38 -16.08
N VAL A 119 0.39 18.49 -15.05
CA VAL A 119 0.23 19.38 -13.90
C VAL A 119 1.23 20.53 -14.03
N LYS A 120 0.73 21.70 -14.48
CA LYS A 120 1.58 22.83 -14.85
C LYS A 120 2.18 23.60 -13.67
N ARG A 121 1.60 23.50 -12.48
CA ARG A 121 1.97 24.29 -11.29
C ARG A 121 2.28 23.36 -10.12
N MET A 122 3.28 23.69 -9.30
CA MET A 122 3.60 22.95 -8.07
C MET A 122 2.39 22.84 -7.12
N THR A 123 1.55 23.89 -7.06
CA THR A 123 0.34 23.90 -6.22
C THR A 123 -0.76 22.94 -6.66
N GLY A 124 -0.66 22.39 -7.87
CA GLY A 124 -1.59 21.40 -8.41
C GLY A 124 -1.11 19.96 -8.20
N LEU A 125 0.09 19.76 -7.66
CA LEU A 125 0.64 18.44 -7.40
C LEU A 125 -0.08 17.75 -6.25
N VAL A 126 -0.33 16.45 -6.42
CA VAL A 126 -0.80 15.54 -5.36
C VAL A 126 0.16 14.38 -5.19
N SER A 127 0.11 13.70 -4.05
CA SER A 127 0.97 12.53 -3.78
C SER A 127 0.84 11.50 -4.89
N GLY A 128 1.97 10.98 -5.38
CA GLY A 128 2.04 10.08 -6.51
C GLY A 128 2.20 10.78 -7.88
N ASP A 129 2.16 12.12 -7.99
CA ASP A 129 2.50 12.77 -9.25
C ASP A 129 3.99 12.66 -9.55
N LEU A 130 4.34 12.48 -10.82
CA LEU A 130 5.71 12.62 -11.29
C LEU A 130 6.08 14.10 -11.34
N VAL A 131 7.29 14.43 -10.92
CA VAL A 131 7.86 15.78 -10.97
C VAL A 131 8.99 15.79 -11.97
N PHE A 132 8.92 16.66 -12.97
CA PHE A 132 9.95 16.81 -13.99
C PHE A 132 10.68 18.14 -13.82
N CYS A 133 12.02 18.07 -13.95
CA CYS A 133 12.88 19.24 -13.91
C CYS A 133 13.62 19.40 -15.23
N ASP A 134 13.62 20.65 -15.71
CA ASP A 134 14.45 21.08 -16.83
C ASP A 134 15.81 21.54 -16.31
N ILE A 135 16.85 20.79 -16.65
CA ILE A 135 18.22 21.12 -16.28
C ILE A 135 19.05 21.19 -17.58
N GLY A 136 19.50 22.40 -17.91
CA GLY A 136 20.27 22.64 -19.11
C GLY A 136 19.44 22.68 -20.41
N GLY A 137 18.17 23.13 -20.34
CA GLY A 137 17.29 23.32 -21.49
C GLY A 137 16.57 22.06 -21.96
N ARG A 138 16.53 21.03 -21.15
CA ARG A 138 15.81 19.76 -21.42
C ARG A 138 15.34 19.07 -20.15
N ILE A 139 14.29 18.27 -20.25
CA ILE A 139 13.87 17.40 -19.14
C ILE A 139 14.94 16.32 -18.95
N SER A 140 15.69 16.41 -17.87
CA SER A 140 16.78 15.50 -17.55
C SER A 140 16.73 14.94 -16.14
N HIS A 141 15.68 15.32 -15.35
CA HIS A 141 15.48 14.81 -14.01
C HIS A 141 14.01 14.56 -13.73
N VAL A 142 13.75 13.53 -12.91
CA VAL A 142 12.41 13.13 -12.49
C VAL A 142 12.42 12.64 -11.04
N GLY A 143 11.33 12.86 -10.32
CA GLY A 143 11.08 12.34 -9.00
C GLY A 143 9.60 12.10 -8.75
N VAL A 144 9.24 11.65 -7.56
CA VAL A 144 7.87 11.37 -7.12
C VAL A 144 7.45 12.38 -6.06
N TYR A 145 6.37 13.11 -6.29
CA TYR A 145 5.83 14.01 -5.29
C TYR A 145 5.15 13.22 -4.17
N VAL A 146 5.50 13.53 -2.92
CA VAL A 146 5.02 12.80 -1.75
C VAL A 146 4.15 13.67 -0.82
N GLY A 147 3.71 14.82 -1.32
CA GLY A 147 2.89 15.75 -0.55
C GLY A 147 3.69 16.80 0.22
N LYS A 148 3.00 17.82 0.72
CA LYS A 148 3.55 18.90 1.56
C LYS A 148 4.75 19.62 0.94
N GLY A 149 4.73 19.84 -0.37
CA GLY A 149 5.83 20.50 -1.08
C GLY A 149 7.09 19.67 -1.24
N ARG A 150 7.06 18.35 -1.00
CA ARG A 150 8.25 17.50 -1.04
C ARG A 150 8.16 16.40 -2.09
N PHE A 151 9.31 15.99 -2.59
CA PHE A 151 9.44 14.90 -3.55
C PHE A 151 10.65 14.01 -3.24
N VAL A 152 10.52 12.73 -3.59
CA VAL A 152 11.60 11.74 -3.49
C VAL A 152 12.23 11.58 -4.86
N HIS A 153 13.54 11.64 -4.94
CA HIS A 153 14.30 11.53 -6.17
C HIS A 153 15.70 10.97 -5.92
N ALA A 154 16.38 10.54 -6.98
CA ALA A 154 17.78 10.14 -6.97
C ALA A 154 18.61 11.20 -7.69
N PRO A 155 19.29 12.12 -6.97
CA PRO A 155 20.14 13.13 -7.58
C PRO A 155 21.46 12.52 -8.07
N ASN A 156 22.24 13.31 -8.80
CA ASN A 156 23.49 12.97 -9.47
C ASN A 156 24.44 12.02 -8.74
N ILE A 157 25.50 11.64 -9.48
CA ILE A 157 26.65 10.83 -9.06
C ILE A 157 27.16 11.28 -7.67
N GLY A 158 27.34 10.31 -6.78
CA GLY A 158 27.80 10.52 -5.41
C GLY A 158 26.68 10.84 -4.40
N GLY A 159 25.42 10.96 -4.87
CA GLY A 159 24.26 11.17 -4.02
C GLY A 159 23.58 9.86 -3.59
N THR A 160 22.49 10.03 -2.85
CA THR A 160 21.57 8.95 -2.47
C THR A 160 20.16 9.37 -2.83
N VAL A 161 19.23 8.43 -2.90
CA VAL A 161 17.80 8.72 -2.92
C VAL A 161 17.48 9.59 -1.69
N ARG A 162 16.82 10.71 -1.91
CA ARG A 162 16.50 11.65 -0.83
C ARG A 162 15.16 12.34 -1.01
N LEU A 163 14.73 12.97 0.07
CA LEU A 163 13.51 13.77 0.14
C LEU A 163 13.92 15.25 0.16
N ASP A 164 13.53 15.99 -0.87
CA ASP A 164 13.81 17.42 -0.99
C ASP A 164 12.52 18.26 -1.08
N ASP A 165 12.62 19.53 -0.76
CA ASP A 165 11.54 20.50 -0.96
C ASP A 165 11.52 20.95 -2.43
N ILE A 166 10.38 20.75 -3.11
CA ILE A 166 10.22 21.11 -4.52
C ILE A 166 10.26 22.62 -4.74
N ASP A 167 9.89 23.40 -3.72
CA ASP A 167 9.91 24.86 -3.71
C ASP A 167 11.23 25.45 -3.18
N GLY A 168 12.19 24.58 -2.81
CA GLY A 168 13.55 25.00 -2.50
C GLY A 168 14.20 25.75 -3.69
N PRO A 169 15.16 26.66 -3.44
CA PRO A 169 15.67 27.58 -4.47
C PRO A 169 16.06 26.88 -5.78
N TYR A 170 16.81 25.81 -5.70
CA TYR A 170 17.27 25.05 -6.87
C TYR A 170 16.12 24.38 -7.62
N TRP A 171 15.26 23.63 -6.93
CA TRP A 171 14.20 22.86 -7.57
C TRP A 171 13.07 23.74 -8.10
N ARG A 172 12.78 24.86 -7.45
CA ARG A 172 11.82 25.85 -7.92
C ARG A 172 12.22 26.44 -9.26
N GLU A 173 13.50 26.74 -9.46
CA GLU A 173 14.03 27.28 -10.71
C GLU A 173 13.96 26.25 -11.85
N HIS A 174 14.16 24.98 -11.54
CA HIS A 174 14.23 23.92 -12.54
C HIS A 174 12.90 23.16 -12.73
N PHE A 175 11.88 23.42 -11.91
CA PHE A 175 10.59 22.75 -12.05
C PHE A 175 9.95 23.08 -13.40
N ALA A 176 9.73 22.07 -14.23
CA ALA A 176 9.07 22.22 -15.52
C ALA A 176 7.55 21.98 -15.41
N TYR A 177 7.16 20.81 -14.93
CA TYR A 177 5.77 20.40 -14.71
C TYR A 177 5.72 19.03 -14.01
N GLY A 178 4.51 18.63 -13.61
CA GLY A 178 4.24 17.26 -13.17
C GLY A 178 3.41 16.47 -14.18
N ARG A 179 3.37 15.15 -14.01
CA ARG A 179 2.42 14.25 -14.68
C ARG A 179 1.71 13.38 -13.66
N ARG A 180 0.38 13.28 -13.81
CA ARG A 180 -0.45 12.38 -13.02
C ARG A 180 -0.73 11.13 -13.84
N VAL A 181 -0.22 9.99 -13.35
CA VAL A 181 -0.26 8.69 -14.04
C VAL A 181 -1.15 7.67 -13.32
N LEU A 182 -1.74 8.07 -12.19
CA LEU A 182 -2.63 7.24 -11.37
C LEU A 182 -4.11 7.62 -11.53
N ASP A 183 -4.46 8.45 -12.52
CA ASP A 183 -5.86 8.81 -12.83
C ASP A 183 -6.60 7.66 -13.51
#